data_acee2b906988b79d08f9e3e682da8c2e
#
_entry.id   acee2b906988b79d08f9e3e682da8c2e
#
_cell.length_a   1.000
_cell.length_b   1.000
_cell.length_c   1.000
_cell.angle_alpha   90.00
_cell.angle_beta   90.00
_cell.angle_gamma   90.00
#
_symmetry.space_group_name_H-M   'P 1'
#
loop_
_entity.id
_entity.type
_entity.pdbx_description
1 polymer ?
#
loop_
_entity_poly.entity_id
_entity_poly.type
_entity_poly.pdbx_seq_one_letter_code
_entity_poly.pdbx_strand_id
1 'polypeptide(L)'
;QENKFINTKDLGQGLEQLYGLDYDVSKKFRMGLSYGSGKIDKDSEVNRDSESLYGRYDEKGTTISSKLEYRRDKESNYQVDQITTVNKLSVALGKETTLSSKLNYSRTKDKISDDNEARFMEAGIGLAYRPIWNDKLNLLSEVVYTYDLQPLSQSSNVDEKSLTGSIEGIYRLDKHWDIGAKYSYKKGSERTNRDTGDWYDSTKDLIAARLTYHLAKEWDVFGEYHILRTKETDQSKSGMIVAVHKEISDNLRVGVGYNFTDFDD
;
A
#
# COMPACT_ATOMS: atom_id res chain seq x y z
N GLN A 1 12.08 -14.50 -19.44
CA GLN A 1 12.19 -13.16 -20.06
C GLN A 1 10.80 -12.55 -20.09
N GLU A 2 10.70 -11.31 -19.66
CA GLU A 2 9.47 -10.52 -19.71
C GLU A 2 9.77 -9.17 -20.35
N ASN A 3 8.87 -8.70 -21.22
CA ASN A 3 8.92 -7.36 -21.79
C ASN A 3 7.81 -6.55 -21.15
N LYS A 4 8.16 -5.45 -20.48
CA LYS A 4 7.21 -4.55 -19.85
C LYS A 4 7.16 -3.25 -20.64
N PHE A 5 5.98 -2.94 -21.17
CA PHE A 5 5.70 -1.65 -21.79
C PHE A 5 5.24 -0.66 -20.70
N ILE A 6 5.92 0.47 -20.59
CA ILE A 6 5.59 1.53 -19.66
C ILE A 6 4.97 2.67 -20.45
N ASN A 7 3.73 3.04 -20.11
CA ASN A 7 3.06 4.19 -20.67
C ASN A 7 2.27 4.87 -19.56
N THR A 8 2.85 5.86 -18.93
CA THR A 8 2.18 6.66 -17.91
C THR A 8 2.41 8.14 -18.19
N LYS A 9 1.42 8.96 -17.84
CA LYS A 9 1.45 10.39 -18.05
C LYS A 9 2.64 11.08 -17.39
N ASP A 10 3.11 10.52 -16.27
CA ASP A 10 4.20 11.10 -15.47
C ASP A 10 5.58 10.48 -15.76
N LEU A 11 5.62 9.24 -16.28
CA LEU A 11 6.87 8.49 -16.52
C LEU A 11 7.26 8.41 -18.00
N GLY A 12 6.41 8.90 -18.92
CA GLY A 12 6.64 8.78 -20.37
C GLY A 12 6.32 7.40 -20.93
N GLN A 13 6.81 7.13 -22.14
CA GLN A 13 6.67 5.85 -22.83
C GLN A 13 8.02 5.14 -22.86
N GLY A 14 8.01 3.83 -22.65
CA GLY A 14 9.26 3.10 -22.68
C GLY A 14 9.09 1.59 -22.78
N LEU A 15 10.17 0.92 -23.14
CA LEU A 15 10.29 -0.53 -23.16
C LEU A 15 11.36 -0.96 -22.16
N GLU A 16 10.98 -1.77 -21.20
CA GLU A 16 11.89 -2.42 -20.26
C GLU A 16 11.91 -3.93 -20.52
N GLN A 17 13.10 -4.50 -20.64
CA GLN A 17 13.30 -5.93 -20.72
C GLN A 17 13.72 -6.45 -19.36
N LEU A 18 13.01 -7.46 -18.86
CA LEU A 18 13.27 -8.08 -17.57
C LEU A 18 13.73 -9.53 -17.77
N TYR A 19 14.84 -9.85 -17.17
CA TYR A 19 15.41 -11.20 -17.12
C TYR A 19 15.42 -11.66 -15.66
N GLY A 20 14.88 -12.85 -15.39
CA GLY A 20 14.81 -13.37 -14.03
C GLY A 20 15.16 -14.85 -13.98
N LEU A 21 15.70 -15.25 -12.84
CA LEU A 21 15.98 -16.63 -12.48
C LEU A 21 15.43 -16.89 -11.10
N ASP A 22 14.57 -17.90 -11.00
CA ASP A 22 14.00 -18.39 -9.74
C ASP A 22 14.54 -19.77 -9.43
N TYR A 23 14.87 -19.99 -8.16
CA TYR A 23 15.41 -21.24 -7.68
C TYR A 23 14.73 -21.69 -6.38
N ASP A 24 14.15 -22.89 -6.41
CA ASP A 24 13.61 -23.54 -5.22
C ASP A 24 14.74 -24.25 -4.48
N VAL A 25 15.33 -23.57 -3.48
CA VAL A 25 16.40 -24.13 -2.62
C VAL A 25 15.87 -25.32 -1.83
N SER A 26 14.61 -25.26 -1.43
CA SER A 26 13.89 -26.35 -0.78
C SER A 26 12.38 -26.18 -1.00
N LYS A 27 11.58 -27.16 -0.52
CA LYS A 27 10.11 -27.05 -0.53
C LYS A 27 9.55 -25.85 0.27
N LYS A 28 10.39 -25.24 1.13
CA LYS A 28 10.01 -24.15 2.02
C LYS A 28 10.65 -22.82 1.64
N PHE A 29 11.75 -22.85 0.89
CA PHE A 29 12.52 -21.66 0.58
C PHE A 29 12.79 -21.52 -0.91
N ARG A 30 12.34 -20.39 -1.46
CA ARG A 30 12.59 -19.93 -2.83
C ARG A 30 13.39 -18.64 -2.81
N MET A 31 14.31 -18.51 -3.75
CA MET A 31 15.03 -17.26 -4.00
C MET A 31 15.07 -16.97 -5.50
N GLY A 32 15.27 -15.72 -5.85
CA GLY A 32 15.39 -15.31 -7.25
C GLY A 32 16.19 -14.05 -7.41
N LEU A 33 16.73 -13.92 -8.61
CA LEU A 33 17.46 -12.76 -9.08
C LEU A 33 16.77 -12.21 -10.32
N SER A 34 16.73 -10.90 -10.48
CA SER A 34 16.32 -10.31 -11.74
C SER A 34 17.21 -9.15 -12.14
N TYR A 35 17.33 -8.95 -13.43
CA TYR A 35 17.98 -7.82 -14.07
C TYR A 35 17.00 -7.21 -15.08
N GLY A 36 16.81 -5.92 -15.03
CA GLY A 36 16.00 -5.16 -15.96
C GLY A 36 16.84 -4.09 -16.63
N SER A 37 16.62 -3.88 -17.92
CA SER A 37 17.23 -2.77 -18.66
C SER A 37 16.22 -2.22 -19.65
N GLY A 38 16.15 -0.90 -19.79
CA GLY A 38 15.18 -0.24 -20.65
C GLY A 38 15.48 1.20 -20.91
N LYS A 39 14.68 1.75 -21.80
CA LYS A 39 14.69 3.16 -22.16
C LYS A 39 13.30 3.75 -21.95
N ILE A 40 13.24 4.91 -21.38
CA ILE A 40 12.01 5.67 -21.14
C ILE A 40 12.17 7.02 -21.83
N ASP A 41 11.27 7.32 -22.76
CA ASP A 41 11.16 8.60 -23.43
C ASP A 41 10.09 9.43 -22.72
N LYS A 42 10.50 10.53 -22.10
CA LYS A 42 9.63 11.55 -21.56
C LYS A 42 9.91 12.87 -22.28
N ASP A 43 10.63 13.77 -21.67
CA ASP A 43 11.15 15.00 -22.28
C ASP A 43 12.58 14.80 -22.80
N SER A 44 13.20 13.69 -22.40
CA SER A 44 14.53 13.23 -22.76
C SER A 44 14.64 11.71 -22.59
N GLU A 45 15.58 11.09 -23.32
CA GLU A 45 15.84 9.66 -23.21
C GLU A 45 16.51 9.31 -21.88
N VAL A 46 15.82 8.56 -21.02
CA VAL A 46 16.32 8.02 -19.77
C VAL A 46 16.65 6.54 -19.94
N ASN A 47 17.90 6.17 -19.72
CA ASN A 47 18.32 4.77 -19.64
C ASN A 47 18.12 4.28 -18.20
N ARG A 48 17.39 3.18 -18.04
CA ARG A 48 17.12 2.53 -16.76
C ARG A 48 17.74 1.17 -16.70
N ASP A 49 18.49 0.91 -15.63
CA ASP A 49 18.96 -0.40 -15.24
C ASP A 49 18.45 -0.74 -13.83
N SER A 50 18.06 -1.99 -13.61
CA SER A 50 17.59 -2.46 -12.31
C SER A 50 18.10 -3.86 -12.03
N GLU A 51 18.46 -4.11 -10.78
CA GLU A 51 18.90 -5.42 -10.28
C GLU A 51 18.09 -5.73 -9.03
N SER A 52 17.56 -6.93 -8.91
CA SER A 52 16.88 -7.32 -7.69
C SER A 52 17.21 -8.74 -7.23
N LEU A 53 17.17 -8.90 -5.91
CA LEU A 53 17.24 -10.16 -5.20
C LEU A 53 15.99 -10.31 -4.37
N TYR A 54 15.33 -11.46 -4.41
CA TYR A 54 14.27 -11.79 -3.49
C TYR A 54 14.43 -13.17 -2.86
N GLY A 55 13.82 -13.32 -1.68
CA GLY A 55 13.70 -14.59 -0.98
C GLY A 55 12.33 -14.74 -0.35
N ARG A 56 11.81 -15.97 -0.35
CA ARG A 56 10.55 -16.31 0.29
C ARG A 56 10.68 -17.63 1.03
N TYR A 57 10.24 -17.61 2.28
CA TYR A 57 10.14 -18.79 3.13
C TYR A 57 8.69 -19.02 3.54
N ASP A 58 8.21 -20.25 3.37
CA ASP A 58 6.85 -20.67 3.75
C ASP A 58 6.93 -21.97 4.55
N GLU A 59 6.49 -21.96 5.79
CA GLU A 59 6.36 -23.15 6.64
C GLU A 59 5.28 -22.98 7.70
N LYS A 60 4.33 -23.94 7.78
CA LYS A 60 3.37 -24.14 8.88
C LYS A 60 2.76 -22.84 9.44
N GLY A 61 2.20 -22.01 8.57
CA GLY A 61 1.57 -20.75 8.97
C GLY A 61 2.54 -19.57 9.16
N THR A 62 3.82 -19.75 8.82
CA THR A 62 4.81 -18.68 8.77
C THR A 62 5.20 -18.43 7.34
N THR A 63 5.04 -17.17 6.88
CA THR A 63 5.52 -16.70 5.58
C THR A 63 6.43 -15.51 5.82
N ILE A 64 7.65 -15.57 5.28
CA ILE A 64 8.60 -14.46 5.27
C ILE A 64 8.96 -14.17 3.82
N SER A 65 8.90 -12.92 3.40
CA SER A 65 9.39 -12.50 2.10
C SER A 65 10.22 -11.24 2.21
N SER A 66 11.29 -11.18 1.45
CA SER A 66 12.18 -10.04 1.35
C SER A 66 12.60 -9.84 -0.10
N LYS A 67 12.54 -8.59 -0.57
CA LYS A 67 13.08 -8.15 -1.87
C LYS A 67 13.99 -6.97 -1.63
N LEU A 68 15.15 -6.99 -2.25
CA LEU A 68 16.05 -5.87 -2.39
C LEU A 68 16.19 -5.54 -3.87
N GLU A 69 16.05 -4.28 -4.22
CA GLU A 69 16.20 -3.80 -5.59
C GLU A 69 17.12 -2.57 -5.60
N TYR A 70 18.04 -2.57 -6.53
CA TYR A 70 18.83 -1.41 -6.90
C TYR A 70 18.43 -0.98 -8.32
N ARG A 71 18.17 0.30 -8.51
CA ARG A 71 17.80 0.88 -9.79
C ARG A 71 18.64 2.12 -10.06
N ARG A 72 19.07 2.26 -11.29
CA ARG A 72 19.74 3.44 -11.81
C ARG A 72 18.99 3.99 -13.01
N ASP A 73 18.65 5.25 -12.94
CA ASP A 73 18.10 6.03 -14.05
C ASP A 73 19.16 7.06 -14.47
N LYS A 74 19.57 7.03 -15.75
CA LYS A 74 20.62 7.89 -16.28
C LYS A 74 20.16 8.61 -17.54
N GLU A 75 20.37 9.91 -17.53
CA GLU A 75 20.20 10.85 -18.62
C GLU A 75 21.52 11.63 -18.86
N SER A 76 21.59 12.46 -19.91
CA SER A 76 22.81 13.21 -20.25
C SER A 76 23.37 14.04 -19.09
N ASN A 77 22.51 14.70 -18.32
CA ASN A 77 22.87 15.59 -17.21
C ASN A 77 22.24 15.21 -15.86
N TYR A 78 21.71 14.00 -15.75
CA TYR A 78 21.02 13.56 -14.56
C TYR A 78 21.28 12.08 -14.34
N GLN A 79 21.62 11.71 -13.12
CA GLN A 79 21.75 10.32 -12.72
C GLN A 79 21.18 10.11 -11.32
N VAL A 80 20.22 9.21 -11.21
CA VAL A 80 19.58 8.87 -9.95
C VAL A 80 19.77 7.39 -9.65
N ASP A 81 20.27 7.11 -8.47
CA ASP A 81 20.33 5.76 -7.93
C ASP A 81 19.24 5.58 -6.87
N GLN A 82 18.50 4.48 -6.94
CA GLN A 82 17.48 4.12 -5.99
C GLN A 82 17.75 2.73 -5.40
N ILE A 83 17.66 2.63 -4.08
CA ILE A 83 17.63 1.36 -3.36
C ILE A 83 16.25 1.20 -2.77
N THR A 84 15.61 0.06 -3.02
CA THR A 84 14.30 -0.29 -2.46
C THR A 84 14.37 -1.65 -1.78
N THR A 85 13.79 -1.76 -0.59
CA THR A 85 13.59 -3.06 0.07
C THR A 85 12.14 -3.19 0.50
N VAL A 86 11.59 -4.40 0.28
CA VAL A 86 10.21 -4.75 0.65
C VAL A 86 10.27 -6.04 1.46
N ASN A 87 9.88 -5.94 2.73
CA ASN A 87 9.93 -7.06 3.66
C ASN A 87 8.56 -7.29 4.26
N LYS A 88 8.12 -8.54 4.30
CA LYS A 88 6.84 -8.95 4.88
C LYS A 88 7.04 -10.21 5.72
N LEU A 89 6.38 -10.22 6.85
CA LEU A 89 6.26 -11.37 7.74
C LEU A 89 4.78 -11.63 8.01
N SER A 90 4.38 -12.89 7.98
CA SER A 90 3.07 -13.34 8.47
C SER A 90 3.28 -14.59 9.30
N VAL A 91 2.76 -14.61 10.51
CA VAL A 91 2.88 -15.74 11.45
C VAL A 91 1.53 -16.05 12.05
N ALA A 92 1.09 -17.30 11.89
CA ALA A 92 -0.07 -17.82 12.62
C ALA A 92 0.33 -18.09 14.08
N LEU A 93 -0.20 -17.29 15.02
CA LEU A 93 0.00 -17.44 16.46
C LEU A 93 -1.00 -18.43 17.08
N GLY A 94 -1.35 -19.45 16.34
CA GLY A 94 -2.37 -20.44 16.68
C GLY A 94 -3.42 -20.53 15.58
N LYS A 95 -4.63 -21.03 15.93
CA LYS A 95 -5.70 -21.23 14.95
C LYS A 95 -6.57 -19.99 14.71
N GLU A 96 -6.51 -19.04 15.60
CA GLU A 96 -7.41 -17.88 15.63
C GLU A 96 -6.72 -16.56 15.29
N THR A 97 -5.39 -16.50 15.46
CA THR A 97 -4.65 -15.23 15.40
C THR A 97 -3.52 -15.32 14.39
N THR A 98 -3.42 -14.31 13.54
CA THR A 98 -2.30 -14.11 12.62
C THR A 98 -1.68 -12.75 12.90
N LEU A 99 -0.38 -12.75 13.14
CA LEU A 99 0.46 -11.55 13.22
C LEU A 99 1.06 -11.29 11.85
N SER A 100 1.00 -10.05 11.39
CA SER A 100 1.69 -9.60 10.19
C SER A 100 2.60 -8.42 10.49
N SER A 101 3.71 -8.31 9.77
CA SER A 101 4.50 -7.09 9.76
C SER A 101 5.00 -6.79 8.36
N LYS A 102 5.21 -5.50 8.10
CA LYS A 102 5.80 -4.98 6.86
C LYS A 102 6.88 -3.96 7.20
N LEU A 103 7.96 -3.98 6.41
CA LEU A 103 8.99 -2.95 6.44
C LEU A 103 9.43 -2.68 5.00
N ASN A 104 8.97 -1.55 4.47
CA ASN A 104 9.32 -1.08 3.15
C ASN A 104 10.23 0.13 3.30
N TYR A 105 11.29 0.16 2.52
CA TYR A 105 12.21 1.30 2.50
C TYR A 105 12.65 1.56 1.08
N SER A 106 12.66 2.83 0.69
CA SER A 106 13.22 3.30 -0.58
C SER A 106 14.00 4.58 -0.35
N ARG A 107 15.14 4.69 -0.98
CA ARG A 107 15.95 5.90 -1.02
C ARG A 107 16.41 6.14 -2.43
N THR A 108 16.14 7.34 -2.91
CA THR A 108 16.60 7.86 -4.21
C THR A 108 17.62 8.95 -3.96
N LYS A 109 18.76 8.85 -4.62
CA LYS A 109 19.87 9.79 -4.48
C LYS A 109 20.27 10.31 -5.85
N ASP A 110 20.35 11.64 -5.99
CA ASP A 110 20.99 12.26 -7.14
C ASP A 110 22.51 12.10 -6.99
N LYS A 111 23.16 11.56 -8.03
CA LYS A 111 24.60 11.31 -8.03
C LYS A 111 25.43 12.52 -8.46
N ILE A 112 24.80 13.51 -9.07
CA ILE A 112 25.49 14.73 -9.53
C ILE A 112 25.57 15.74 -8.38
N SER A 113 24.43 16.00 -7.70
CA SER A 113 24.39 16.90 -6.54
C SER A 113 24.74 16.22 -5.21
N ASP A 114 24.76 14.88 -5.18
CA ASP A 114 24.92 14.05 -3.97
C ASP A 114 23.78 14.19 -2.95
N ASP A 115 22.63 14.77 -3.35
CA ASP A 115 21.48 15.02 -2.51
C ASP A 115 20.52 13.83 -2.40
N ASN A 116 19.76 13.78 -1.31
CA ASN A 116 18.64 12.85 -1.20
C ASN A 116 17.44 13.41 -1.96
N GLU A 117 17.22 12.89 -3.16
CA GLU A 117 16.09 13.26 -4.02
C GLU A 117 14.75 12.87 -3.37
N ALA A 118 14.64 11.62 -2.93
CA ALA A 118 13.46 11.11 -2.26
C ALA A 118 13.80 10.04 -1.23
N ARG A 119 12.94 9.86 -0.23
CA ARG A 119 13.04 8.78 0.74
C ARG A 119 11.65 8.35 1.19
N PHE A 120 11.43 7.06 1.19
CA PHE A 120 10.20 6.47 1.71
C PHE A 120 10.54 5.38 2.73
N MET A 121 9.83 5.36 3.85
CA MET A 121 9.85 4.27 4.82
C MET A 121 8.43 4.00 5.31
N GLU A 122 8.02 2.75 5.28
CA GLU A 122 6.78 2.29 5.88
C GLU A 122 7.08 1.09 6.76
N ALA A 123 6.77 1.19 8.04
CA ALA A 123 6.89 0.10 9.00
C ALA A 123 5.52 -0.15 9.64
N GLY A 124 5.03 -1.38 9.59
CA GLY A 124 3.71 -1.72 10.11
C GLY A 124 3.68 -3.06 10.81
N ILE A 125 2.80 -3.16 11.80
CA ILE A 125 2.43 -4.39 12.49
C ILE A 125 0.92 -4.48 12.49
N GLY A 126 0.39 -5.65 12.08
CA GLY A 126 -1.03 -5.94 12.03
C GLY A 126 -1.36 -7.26 12.73
N LEU A 127 -2.55 -7.34 13.25
CA LEU A 127 -3.09 -8.52 13.92
C LEU A 127 -4.47 -8.81 13.35
N ALA A 128 -4.64 -10.02 12.83
CA ALA A 128 -5.93 -10.56 12.42
C ALA A 128 -6.37 -11.60 13.45
N TYR A 129 -7.61 -11.47 13.93
CA TYR A 129 -8.19 -12.37 14.90
C TYR A 129 -9.54 -12.88 14.42
N ARG A 130 -9.67 -14.21 14.36
CA ARG A 130 -10.92 -14.92 14.03
C ARG A 130 -11.13 -16.03 15.03
N PRO A 131 -11.98 -15.82 16.06
CA PRO A 131 -12.19 -16.81 17.12
C PRO A 131 -12.90 -18.06 16.60
N ILE A 132 -12.42 -19.24 17.01
CA ILE A 132 -13.03 -20.55 16.64
C ILE A 132 -14.40 -20.72 17.30
N TRP A 133 -14.58 -20.18 18.51
CA TRP A 133 -15.84 -20.24 19.24
C TRP A 133 -16.93 -19.31 18.65
N ASN A 134 -16.54 -18.38 17.79
CA ASN A 134 -17.45 -17.46 17.09
C ASN A 134 -16.92 -17.15 15.69
N ASP A 135 -17.22 -18.02 14.74
CA ASP A 135 -16.82 -17.90 13.34
C ASP A 135 -17.43 -16.70 12.59
N LYS A 136 -18.40 -16.03 13.25
CA LYS A 136 -19.07 -14.82 12.73
C LYS A 136 -18.23 -13.53 12.91
N LEU A 137 -17.24 -13.56 13.81
CA LEU A 137 -16.42 -12.38 14.13
C LEU A 137 -15.08 -12.44 13.41
N ASN A 138 -14.72 -11.33 12.73
CA ASN A 138 -13.39 -11.09 12.24
C ASN A 138 -12.93 -9.71 12.73
N LEU A 139 -11.75 -9.65 13.35
CA LEU A 139 -11.14 -8.40 13.80
C LEU A 139 -9.78 -8.23 13.14
N LEU A 140 -9.52 -7.01 12.71
CA LEU A 140 -8.23 -6.58 12.16
C LEU A 140 -7.78 -5.36 12.95
N SER A 141 -6.50 -5.32 13.31
CA SER A 141 -5.86 -4.13 13.86
C SER A 141 -4.51 -3.93 13.22
N GLU A 142 -4.14 -2.69 13.00
CA GLU A 142 -2.86 -2.34 12.38
C GLU A 142 -2.33 -1.04 12.98
N VAL A 143 -1.00 -0.98 13.14
CA VAL A 143 -0.26 0.25 13.43
C VAL A 143 0.80 0.40 12.36
N VAL A 144 0.82 1.56 11.69
CA VAL A 144 1.74 1.86 10.58
C VAL A 144 2.43 3.20 10.85
N TYR A 145 3.74 3.19 10.77
CA TYR A 145 4.56 4.39 10.68
C TYR A 145 4.96 4.62 9.22
N THR A 146 4.75 5.84 8.73
CA THR A 146 5.14 6.27 7.38
C THR A 146 6.06 7.49 7.51
N TYR A 147 7.13 7.49 6.73
CA TYR A 147 8.01 8.64 6.52
C TYR A 147 8.25 8.77 5.03
N ASP A 148 7.79 9.86 4.44
CA ASP A 148 7.83 10.12 3.01
C ASP A 148 8.46 11.49 2.74
N LEU A 149 9.62 11.48 2.09
CA LEU A 149 10.26 12.64 1.51
C LEU A 149 10.06 12.59 0.00
N GLN A 150 9.17 13.42 -0.51
CA GLN A 150 8.83 13.43 -1.94
C GLN A 150 10.01 13.92 -2.80
N PRO A 151 10.06 13.54 -4.09
CA PRO A 151 11.12 13.98 -4.99
C PRO A 151 11.23 15.50 -5.06
N LEU A 152 12.45 16.04 -4.97
CA LEU A 152 12.72 17.48 -5.08
C LEU A 152 12.40 18.04 -6.46
N SER A 153 12.43 17.17 -7.48
CA SER A 153 12.07 17.49 -8.86
C SER A 153 10.57 17.82 -9.07
N GLN A 154 9.72 17.53 -8.08
CA GLN A 154 8.30 17.90 -8.14
C GLN A 154 8.09 19.32 -7.66
N SER A 155 7.31 20.09 -8.41
CA SER A 155 7.04 21.52 -8.13
C SER A 155 6.21 21.78 -6.86
N SER A 156 5.54 20.74 -6.32
CA SER A 156 4.75 20.79 -5.10
C SER A 156 5.04 19.57 -4.23
N ASN A 157 6.27 19.46 -3.72
CA ASN A 157 6.65 18.39 -2.83
C ASN A 157 6.17 18.67 -1.40
N VAL A 158 5.51 17.68 -0.82
CA VAL A 158 5.10 17.69 0.58
C VAL A 158 5.77 16.50 1.26
N ASP A 159 6.69 16.78 2.18
CA ASP A 159 7.27 15.75 3.02
C ASP A 159 6.28 15.41 4.14
N GLU A 160 6.10 14.12 4.43
CA GLU A 160 5.18 13.62 5.45
C GLU A 160 5.88 12.64 6.38
N LYS A 161 5.54 12.68 7.66
CA LYS A 161 5.76 11.61 8.64
C LYS A 161 4.48 11.38 9.43
N SER A 162 4.08 10.13 9.62
CA SER A 162 2.84 9.84 10.33
C SER A 162 2.87 8.49 11.02
N LEU A 163 2.09 8.39 12.10
CA LEU A 163 1.74 7.16 12.78
C LEU A 163 0.23 6.97 12.67
N THR A 164 -0.20 5.87 12.08
CA THR A 164 -1.60 5.52 11.91
C THR A 164 -1.89 4.23 12.69
N GLY A 165 -2.90 4.27 13.54
CA GLY A 165 -3.46 3.08 14.19
C GLY A 165 -4.88 2.86 13.70
N SER A 166 -5.25 1.61 13.41
CA SER A 166 -6.62 1.27 13.03
C SER A 166 -7.09 -0.04 13.66
N ILE A 167 -8.38 -0.11 13.89
CA ILE A 167 -9.10 -1.34 14.24
C ILE A 167 -10.34 -1.44 13.38
N GLU A 168 -10.59 -2.62 12.84
CA GLU A 168 -11.75 -2.93 12.01
C GLU A 168 -12.35 -4.25 12.47
N GLY A 169 -13.66 -4.30 12.58
CA GLY A 169 -14.40 -5.50 12.93
C GLY A 169 -15.52 -5.75 11.92
N ILE A 170 -15.71 -7.02 11.56
CA ILE A 170 -16.84 -7.49 10.77
C ILE A 170 -17.52 -8.57 11.56
N TYR A 171 -18.83 -8.46 11.73
CA TYR A 171 -19.65 -9.42 12.43
C TYR A 171 -20.83 -9.87 11.56
N ARG A 172 -20.91 -11.18 11.32
CA ARG A 172 -22.04 -11.80 10.61
C ARG A 172 -23.19 -11.98 11.57
N LEU A 173 -24.25 -11.18 11.42
CA LEU A 173 -25.47 -11.32 12.23
C LEU A 173 -26.17 -12.64 11.94
N ASP A 174 -26.41 -12.90 10.66
CA ASP A 174 -27.01 -14.11 10.16
C ASP A 174 -26.49 -14.43 8.74
N LYS A 175 -27.17 -15.32 8.01
CA LYS A 175 -26.77 -15.69 6.64
C LYS A 175 -26.99 -14.59 5.60
N HIS A 176 -27.69 -13.51 5.97
CA HIS A 176 -28.03 -12.42 5.05
C HIS A 176 -27.35 -11.09 5.42
N TRP A 177 -26.95 -10.90 6.68
CA TRP A 177 -26.48 -9.62 7.14
C TRP A 177 -25.10 -9.68 7.78
N ASP A 178 -24.20 -8.82 7.29
CA ASP A 178 -22.92 -8.53 7.92
C ASP A 178 -22.88 -7.04 8.32
N ILE A 179 -22.37 -6.77 9.52
CA ILE A 179 -22.07 -5.41 10.02
C ILE A 179 -20.56 -5.26 10.10
N GLY A 180 -20.05 -4.16 9.55
CA GLY A 180 -18.66 -3.75 9.67
C GLY A 180 -18.54 -2.41 10.38
N ALA A 181 -17.49 -2.27 11.19
CA ALA A 181 -17.11 -1.00 11.78
C ALA A 181 -15.59 -0.83 11.75
N LYS A 182 -15.12 0.41 11.50
CA LYS A 182 -13.70 0.76 11.48
C LYS A 182 -13.49 2.06 12.23
N TYR A 183 -12.44 2.08 13.04
CA TYR A 183 -11.87 3.30 13.58
C TYR A 183 -10.41 3.40 13.17
N SER A 184 -9.98 4.57 12.75
CA SER A 184 -8.58 4.85 12.44
C SER A 184 -8.19 6.21 12.98
N TYR A 185 -7.00 6.28 13.56
CA TYR A 185 -6.41 7.51 14.08
C TYR A 185 -5.04 7.71 13.44
N LYS A 186 -4.82 8.88 12.84
CA LYS A 186 -3.55 9.28 12.22
C LYS A 186 -3.02 10.52 12.92
N LYS A 187 -1.80 10.43 13.46
CA LYS A 187 -1.03 11.58 13.92
C LYS A 187 0.19 11.73 13.02
N GLY A 188 0.33 12.88 12.40
CA GLY A 188 1.41 13.13 11.46
C GLY A 188 1.88 14.57 11.51
N SER A 189 2.88 14.85 10.70
CA SER A 189 3.37 16.20 10.41
C SER A 189 3.72 16.27 8.95
N GLU A 190 3.44 17.39 8.33
CA GLU A 190 3.67 17.69 6.92
C GLU A 190 4.51 18.96 6.79
N ARG A 191 5.33 19.07 5.74
CA ARG A 191 6.01 20.31 5.37
C ARG A 191 6.08 20.45 3.85
N THR A 192 5.94 21.68 3.36
CA THR A 192 5.91 21.99 1.92
C THR A 192 7.25 22.35 1.33
N ASN A 193 8.24 22.65 2.16
CA ASN A 193 9.59 22.97 1.70
C ASN A 193 10.60 22.26 2.61
N ARG A 194 11.45 21.42 2.03
CA ARG A 194 12.40 20.60 2.78
C ARG A 194 13.50 21.41 3.45
N ASP A 195 13.94 22.48 2.82
CA ASP A 195 15.11 23.24 3.27
C ASP A 195 14.74 24.37 4.23
N THR A 196 13.57 24.98 4.05
CA THR A 196 13.16 26.19 4.80
C THR A 196 11.82 26.04 5.50
N GLY A 197 11.05 24.98 5.22
CA GLY A 197 9.71 24.79 5.78
C GLY A 197 9.72 24.14 7.14
N ASP A 198 8.87 24.62 8.02
CA ASP A 198 8.58 23.99 9.30
C ASP A 198 7.62 22.80 9.15
N TRP A 199 7.67 21.87 10.11
CA TRP A 199 6.73 20.78 10.21
C TRP A 199 5.43 21.24 10.86
N TYR A 200 4.32 21.05 10.18
CA TYR A 200 2.97 21.32 10.69
C TYR A 200 2.33 20.01 11.12
N ASP A 201 1.89 19.96 12.36
CA ASP A 201 1.21 18.78 12.89
C ASP A 201 -0.19 18.64 12.31
N SER A 202 -0.59 17.39 12.05
CA SER A 202 -1.91 17.02 11.53
C SER A 202 -2.41 15.79 12.28
N THR A 203 -3.61 15.92 12.84
CA THR A 203 -4.27 14.81 13.54
C THR A 203 -5.63 14.55 12.90
N LYS A 204 -5.84 13.32 12.42
CA LYS A 204 -7.07 12.91 11.74
C LYS A 204 -7.63 11.67 12.39
N ASP A 205 -8.94 11.59 12.52
CA ASP A 205 -9.65 10.38 12.89
C ASP A 205 -10.74 10.05 11.88
N LEU A 206 -10.86 8.76 11.59
CA LEU A 206 -11.84 8.19 10.68
C LEU A 206 -12.70 7.18 11.44
N ILE A 207 -14.01 7.35 11.35
CA ILE A 207 -14.99 6.36 11.76
C ILE A 207 -15.75 5.93 10.52
N ALA A 208 -15.88 4.62 10.31
CA ALA A 208 -16.69 4.06 9.24
C ALA A 208 -17.59 2.94 9.77
N ALA A 209 -18.80 2.85 9.24
CA ALA A 209 -19.73 1.78 9.51
C ALA A 209 -20.29 1.26 8.19
N ARG A 210 -20.33 -0.06 8.04
CA ARG A 210 -20.81 -0.76 6.84
C ARG A 210 -21.89 -1.75 7.21
N LEU A 211 -22.94 -1.81 6.40
CA LEU A 211 -23.96 -2.84 6.44
C LEU A 211 -23.98 -3.54 5.09
N THR A 212 -23.85 -4.86 5.08
CA THR A 212 -23.92 -5.67 3.87
C THR A 212 -25.11 -6.60 3.96
N TYR A 213 -25.89 -6.68 2.89
CA TYR A 213 -27.01 -7.58 2.72
C TYR A 213 -26.76 -8.57 1.59
N HIS A 214 -26.78 -9.86 1.90
CA HIS A 214 -26.63 -10.95 0.96
C HIS A 214 -28.04 -11.37 0.45
N LEU A 215 -28.44 -10.84 -0.71
CA LEU A 215 -29.78 -11.01 -1.28
C LEU A 215 -30.07 -12.45 -1.74
N ALA A 216 -29.09 -13.09 -2.37
CA ALA A 216 -29.08 -14.48 -2.85
C ALA A 216 -27.63 -14.94 -2.96
N LYS A 217 -27.38 -16.19 -3.35
CA LYS A 217 -26.02 -16.76 -3.42
C LYS A 217 -25.01 -15.93 -4.23
N GLU A 218 -25.46 -15.03 -5.09
CA GLU A 218 -24.62 -14.32 -6.05
C GLU A 218 -24.70 -12.81 -5.95
N TRP A 219 -25.60 -12.25 -5.12
CA TRP A 219 -25.81 -10.82 -5.03
C TRP A 219 -25.56 -10.27 -3.61
N ASP A 220 -24.70 -9.27 -3.53
CA ASP A 220 -24.45 -8.49 -2.32
C ASP A 220 -24.81 -7.02 -2.54
N VAL A 221 -25.52 -6.43 -1.59
CA VAL A 221 -25.77 -5.00 -1.51
C VAL A 221 -25.12 -4.48 -0.25
N PHE A 222 -24.34 -3.41 -0.34
CA PHE A 222 -23.80 -2.79 0.85
C PHE A 222 -23.94 -1.27 0.85
N GLY A 223 -24.09 -0.71 2.05
CA GLY A 223 -23.97 0.68 2.36
C GLY A 223 -22.85 0.91 3.37
N GLU A 224 -22.02 1.90 3.14
CA GLU A 224 -20.98 2.34 4.08
C GLU A 224 -21.10 3.84 4.29
N TYR A 225 -21.05 4.26 5.54
CA TYR A 225 -20.98 5.66 5.93
C TYR A 225 -19.68 5.90 6.67
N HIS A 226 -18.98 6.98 6.35
CA HIS A 226 -17.74 7.36 6.99
C HIS A 226 -17.67 8.84 7.32
N ILE A 227 -16.96 9.16 8.41
CA ILE A 227 -16.68 10.51 8.88
C ILE A 227 -15.18 10.63 9.10
N LEU A 228 -14.55 11.58 8.43
CA LEU A 228 -13.17 11.98 8.63
C LEU A 228 -13.13 13.33 9.35
N ARG A 229 -12.42 13.41 10.45
CA ARG A 229 -12.22 14.65 11.22
C ARG A 229 -10.76 15.05 11.20
N THR A 230 -10.51 16.35 11.02
CA THR A 230 -9.17 16.96 11.15
C THR A 230 -9.21 17.90 12.35
N LYS A 231 -8.40 17.62 13.36
CA LYS A 231 -8.47 18.32 14.65
C LYS A 231 -7.96 19.76 14.58
N GLU A 232 -6.91 20.00 13.82
CA GLU A 232 -6.25 21.31 13.73
C GLU A 232 -7.13 22.37 13.06
N THR A 233 -8.00 21.95 12.15
CA THR A 233 -8.92 22.85 11.43
C THR A 233 -10.35 22.77 11.92
N ASP A 234 -10.63 21.87 12.89
CA ASP A 234 -11.99 21.54 13.37
C ASP A 234 -12.95 21.19 12.21
N GLN A 235 -12.39 20.62 11.13
CA GLN A 235 -13.15 20.23 9.96
C GLN A 235 -13.59 18.78 10.06
N SER A 236 -14.84 18.54 9.66
CA SER A 236 -15.40 17.19 9.51
C SER A 236 -15.93 17.03 8.09
N LYS A 237 -15.52 15.95 7.44
CA LYS A 237 -16.01 15.57 6.12
C LYS A 237 -16.69 14.21 6.23
N SER A 238 -17.84 14.06 5.59
CA SER A 238 -18.58 12.79 5.60
C SER A 238 -18.78 12.27 4.19
N GLY A 239 -18.98 10.96 4.09
CA GLY A 239 -19.27 10.32 2.82
C GLY A 239 -20.08 9.05 3.02
N MET A 240 -20.81 8.67 1.98
CA MET A 240 -21.59 7.44 1.93
C MET A 240 -21.33 6.72 0.61
N ILE A 241 -21.09 5.42 0.70
CA ILE A 241 -20.94 4.55 -0.45
C ILE A 241 -22.13 3.59 -0.44
N VAL A 242 -22.79 3.42 -1.58
CA VAL A 242 -23.78 2.36 -1.80
C VAL A 242 -23.36 1.58 -3.03
N ALA A 243 -23.29 0.26 -2.92
CA ALA A 243 -22.93 -0.58 -4.07
C ALA A 243 -23.67 -1.92 -4.06
N VAL A 244 -23.79 -2.47 -5.25
CA VAL A 244 -24.35 -3.79 -5.52
C VAL A 244 -23.32 -4.59 -6.28
N HIS A 245 -23.06 -5.80 -5.81
CA HIS A 245 -22.14 -6.74 -6.46
C HIS A 245 -22.89 -8.01 -6.86
N LYS A 246 -22.48 -8.57 -8.00
CA LYS A 246 -22.91 -9.90 -8.44
C LYS A 246 -21.72 -10.78 -8.72
N GLU A 247 -21.72 -11.96 -8.15
CA GLU A 247 -20.79 -13.04 -8.51
C GLU A 247 -21.36 -13.78 -9.72
N ILE A 248 -20.64 -13.68 -10.86
CA ILE A 248 -21.07 -14.30 -12.13
C ILE A 248 -20.49 -15.71 -12.26
N SER A 249 -19.30 -15.91 -11.72
CA SER A 249 -18.61 -17.20 -11.62
C SER A 249 -17.58 -17.15 -10.50
N ASP A 250 -16.98 -18.29 -10.15
CA ASP A 250 -15.94 -18.41 -9.11
C ASP A 250 -14.76 -17.43 -9.29
N ASN A 251 -14.56 -16.94 -10.53
CA ASN A 251 -13.44 -16.05 -10.87
C ASN A 251 -13.88 -14.67 -11.39
N LEU A 252 -15.18 -14.38 -11.46
CA LEU A 252 -15.70 -13.12 -12.01
C LEU A 252 -16.78 -12.53 -11.11
N ARG A 253 -16.48 -11.36 -10.53
CA ARG A 253 -17.41 -10.54 -9.77
C ARG A 253 -17.56 -9.17 -10.46
N VAL A 254 -18.78 -8.72 -10.65
CA VAL A 254 -19.11 -7.41 -11.24
C VAL A 254 -19.87 -6.60 -10.21
N GLY A 255 -19.57 -5.32 -10.12
CA GLY A 255 -20.24 -4.43 -9.19
C GLY A 255 -20.46 -3.04 -9.77
N VAL A 256 -21.52 -2.40 -9.31
CA VAL A 256 -21.84 -1.00 -9.58
C VAL A 256 -22.08 -0.32 -8.25
N GLY A 257 -21.48 0.84 -8.06
CA GLY A 257 -21.65 1.60 -6.84
C GLY A 257 -21.63 3.10 -7.11
N TYR A 258 -22.16 3.84 -6.16
CA TYR A 258 -22.13 5.30 -6.16
C TYR A 258 -21.55 5.79 -4.82
N ASN A 259 -20.66 6.77 -4.91
CA ASN A 259 -20.03 7.41 -3.77
C ASN A 259 -20.58 8.83 -3.63
N PHE A 260 -21.27 9.07 -2.52
CA PHE A 260 -21.74 10.39 -2.12
C PHE A 260 -20.71 10.98 -1.15
N THR A 261 -19.98 11.98 -1.56
CA THR A 261 -19.00 12.64 -0.69
C THR A 261 -19.29 14.10 -0.55
N ASP A 262 -19.27 14.61 0.68
CA ASP A 262 -19.25 16.03 1.02
C ASP A 262 -17.82 16.60 0.96
N PHE A 263 -16.99 16.04 0.13
CA PHE A 263 -15.65 16.55 -0.11
C PHE A 263 -15.75 17.65 -1.17
N ASP A 264 -16.10 18.86 -0.75
CA ASP A 264 -15.85 20.04 -1.55
C ASP A 264 -14.33 20.27 -1.61
N ASP A 265 -13.83 20.34 -2.84
CA ASP A 265 -12.42 20.65 -3.13
C ASP A 265 -12.10 22.12 -2.78
#